data_eb6dc64591c35c256418f3896e5519b5
#
_entry.id   eb6dc64591c35c256418f3896e5519b5
#
_cell.length_a   1.000
_cell.length_b   1.000
_cell.length_c   1.000
_cell.angle_alpha   90.00
_cell.angle_beta   90.00
_cell.angle_gamma   90.00
#
_symmetry.space_group_name_H-M   'P 1'
#
loop_
_entity.id
_entity.type
_entity.pdbx_description
1 polymer ?
#
loop_
_entity_poly.entity_id
_entity_poly.type
_entity_poly.pdbx_seq_one_letter_code
_entity_poly.pdbx_strand_id
1 'polypeptide(L)'
;MIGIISNVKYRVNKLWIAFALSIIGNVIAWFHMQGQFKYEWAKSMWWVLLGGIPISFCFYYSTRWYYDYFGNYWYVRPVGFGLSTVIFGILTYFILNEIPDTRTIISLFLSVIIIIFSNLNAFYFYLHD
;
A
#
# COMPACT_ATOMS: atom_id res chain seq x y z
N MET A 1 -2.28 -26.58 -20.06
CA MET A 1 -2.53 -26.69 -18.62
C MET A 1 -1.33 -26.20 -17.78
N ILE A 2 -0.12 -26.69 -18.05
CA ILE A 2 1.10 -26.26 -17.38
C ILE A 2 1.37 -24.74 -17.58
N GLY A 3 1.14 -24.22 -18.79
CA GLY A 3 1.31 -22.80 -19.09
C GLY A 3 0.34 -21.89 -18.34
N ILE A 4 -0.89 -22.35 -18.08
CA ILE A 4 -1.88 -21.60 -17.29
C ILE A 4 -1.46 -21.54 -15.83
N ILE A 5 -1.00 -22.64 -15.26
CA ILE A 5 -0.54 -22.72 -13.87
C ILE A 5 0.69 -21.83 -13.65
N SER A 6 1.64 -21.84 -14.59
CA SER A 6 2.84 -20.99 -14.49
C SER A 6 2.49 -19.51 -14.58
N ASN A 7 1.53 -19.13 -15.42
CA ASN A 7 1.06 -17.74 -15.51
C ASN A 7 0.33 -17.29 -14.25
N VAL A 8 -0.47 -18.15 -13.65
CA VAL A 8 -1.14 -17.88 -12.37
C VAL A 8 -0.08 -17.64 -11.27
N LYS A 9 0.88 -18.53 -11.15
CA LYS A 9 1.96 -18.42 -10.15
C LYS A 9 2.76 -17.14 -10.35
N TYR A 10 3.07 -16.78 -11.58
CA TYR A 10 3.80 -15.56 -11.91
C TYR A 10 3.00 -14.31 -11.50
N ARG A 11 1.71 -14.27 -11.78
CA ARG A 11 0.85 -13.15 -11.37
C ARG A 11 0.72 -13.02 -9.86
N VAL A 12 0.55 -14.14 -9.17
CA VAL A 12 0.47 -14.16 -7.70
C VAL A 12 1.77 -13.68 -7.09
N ASN A 13 2.92 -14.10 -7.62
CA ASN A 13 4.23 -13.63 -7.13
C ASN A 13 4.37 -12.11 -7.32
N LYS A 14 3.93 -11.57 -8.46
CA LYS A 14 3.93 -10.12 -8.70
C LYS A 14 3.05 -9.38 -7.71
N LEU A 15 1.89 -9.94 -7.36
CA LEU A 15 1.00 -9.35 -6.37
C LEU A 15 1.70 -9.22 -5.01
N TRP A 16 2.37 -10.26 -4.56
CA TRP A 16 3.11 -10.24 -3.29
C TRP A 16 4.25 -9.23 -3.29
N ILE A 17 4.98 -9.12 -4.40
CA ILE A 17 6.03 -8.12 -4.55
C ILE A 17 5.42 -6.72 -4.54
N ALA A 18 4.30 -6.52 -5.21
CA ALA A 18 3.60 -5.24 -5.21
C ALA A 18 3.14 -4.83 -3.81
N PHE A 19 2.59 -5.77 -3.04
CA PHE A 19 2.23 -5.52 -1.64
C PHE A 19 3.46 -5.15 -0.81
N ALA A 20 4.55 -5.88 -0.95
CA ALA A 20 5.78 -5.60 -0.20
C ALA A 20 6.31 -4.21 -0.51
N LEU A 21 6.38 -3.83 -1.79
CA LEU A 21 6.81 -2.49 -2.19
C LEU A 21 5.85 -1.41 -1.72
N SER A 22 4.55 -1.68 -1.75
CA SER A 22 3.55 -0.74 -1.27
C SER A 22 3.68 -0.51 0.25
N ILE A 23 3.94 -1.56 1.01
CA ILE A 23 4.18 -1.45 2.45
C ILE A 23 5.45 -0.64 2.72
N ILE A 24 6.55 -0.96 2.06
CA ILE A 24 7.83 -0.25 2.21
C ILE A 24 7.65 1.21 1.82
N GLY A 25 7.02 1.48 0.71
CA GLY A 25 6.77 2.85 0.23
C GLY A 25 5.91 3.65 1.20
N ASN A 26 4.88 3.04 1.76
CA ASN A 26 4.02 3.70 2.75
C ASN A 26 4.74 3.98 4.07
N VAL A 27 5.60 3.06 4.53
CA VAL A 27 6.42 3.28 5.73
C VAL A 27 7.37 4.46 5.51
N ILE A 28 8.08 4.48 4.39
CA ILE A 28 9.00 5.58 4.07
C ILE A 28 8.21 6.89 3.91
N ALA A 29 7.06 6.86 3.26
CA ALA A 29 6.20 8.02 3.08
C ALA A 29 5.72 8.58 4.42
N TRP A 30 5.40 7.71 5.38
CA TRP A 30 5.02 8.15 6.71
C TRP A 30 6.16 8.93 7.37
N PHE A 31 7.38 8.37 7.38
CA PHE A 31 8.55 9.08 7.92
C PHE A 31 8.88 10.35 7.14
N HIS A 32 8.64 10.33 5.84
CA HIS A 32 8.87 11.50 4.99
C HIS A 32 7.97 12.68 5.35
N MET A 33 6.70 12.41 5.65
CA MET A 33 5.71 13.45 5.93
C MET A 33 5.49 13.69 7.42
N GLN A 34 5.30 12.63 8.20
CA GLN A 34 4.93 12.72 9.61
C GLN A 34 6.13 12.61 10.56
N GLY A 35 7.26 12.15 10.09
CA GLY A 35 8.47 12.06 10.90
C GLY A 35 8.90 13.39 11.48
N GLN A 36 8.58 14.50 10.80
CA GLN A 36 8.89 15.85 11.28
C GLN A 36 8.26 16.19 12.63
N PHE A 37 7.19 15.50 13.01
CA PHE A 37 6.52 15.77 14.28
C PHE A 37 7.22 15.12 15.48
N LYS A 38 8.16 14.24 15.24
CA LYS A 38 8.92 13.56 16.29
C LYS A 38 10.44 13.71 16.16
N TYR A 39 10.97 13.72 14.95
CA TYR A 39 12.41 13.67 14.70
C TYR A 39 12.91 14.97 14.07
N GLU A 40 14.01 15.51 14.62
CA GLU A 40 14.61 16.73 14.07
C GLU A 40 15.24 16.51 12.68
N TRP A 41 15.83 15.34 12.44
CA TRP A 41 16.41 15.04 11.14
C TRP A 41 15.37 15.02 10.00
N ALA A 42 14.11 14.72 10.34
CA ALA A 42 13.03 14.67 9.37
C ALA A 42 12.53 16.07 8.92
N LYS A 43 13.00 17.13 9.57
CA LYS A 43 12.74 18.52 9.17
C LYS A 43 13.75 19.04 8.15
N SER A 44 14.81 18.28 7.88
CA SER A 44 15.84 18.67 6.93
C SER A 44 15.30 18.75 5.51
N MET A 45 15.70 19.80 4.79
CA MET A 45 15.34 19.94 3.38
C MET A 45 15.90 18.79 2.53
N TRP A 46 17.06 18.26 2.89
CA TRP A 46 17.65 17.11 2.22
C TRP A 46 16.76 15.88 2.36
N TRP A 47 16.20 15.64 3.53
CA TRP A 47 15.26 14.55 3.74
C TRP A 47 13.99 14.74 2.89
N VAL A 48 13.45 15.97 2.84
CA VAL A 48 12.27 16.27 2.04
C VAL A 48 12.52 16.00 0.55
N LEU A 49 13.68 16.42 0.03
CA LEU A 49 13.99 16.25 -1.39
C LEU A 49 14.39 14.81 -1.75
N LEU A 50 15.28 14.22 -0.96
CA LEU A 50 15.83 12.90 -1.26
C LEU A 50 14.92 11.75 -0.85
N GLY A 51 14.10 11.94 0.19
CA GLY A 51 13.18 10.91 0.65
C GLY A 51 12.08 10.58 -0.36
N GLY A 52 11.76 11.51 -1.24
CA GLY A 52 10.78 11.26 -2.30
C GLY A 52 11.26 10.30 -3.38
N ILE A 53 12.56 10.12 -3.54
CA ILE A 53 13.12 9.23 -4.57
C ILE A 53 12.76 7.77 -4.30
N PRO A 54 13.09 7.17 -3.14
CA PRO A 54 12.71 5.79 -2.88
C PRO A 54 11.20 5.59 -2.82
N ILE A 55 10.44 6.58 -2.34
CA ILE A 55 8.97 6.53 -2.32
C ILE A 55 8.43 6.40 -3.74
N SER A 56 8.94 7.22 -4.65
CA SER A 56 8.51 7.21 -6.06
C SER A 56 8.80 5.87 -6.71
N PHE A 57 9.97 5.28 -6.48
CA PHE A 57 10.31 3.96 -6.99
C PHE A 57 9.35 2.90 -6.46
N CYS A 58 9.11 2.88 -5.16
CA CYS A 58 8.23 1.89 -4.54
C CYS A 58 6.81 1.96 -5.12
N PHE A 59 6.23 3.15 -5.20
CA PHE A 59 4.86 3.30 -5.69
C PHE A 59 4.74 3.09 -7.20
N TYR A 60 5.75 3.49 -7.96
CA TYR A 60 5.73 3.26 -9.41
C TYR A 60 5.68 1.77 -9.73
N TYR A 61 6.57 0.99 -9.15
CA TYR A 61 6.63 -0.44 -9.42
C TYR A 61 5.49 -1.21 -8.77
N SER A 62 5.07 -0.83 -7.57
CA SER A 62 3.92 -1.48 -6.96
C SER A 62 2.65 -1.26 -7.77
N THR A 63 2.42 -0.04 -8.26
CA THR A 63 1.28 0.28 -9.13
C THR A 63 1.32 -0.52 -10.41
N ARG A 64 2.49 -0.61 -11.05
CA ARG A 64 2.68 -1.36 -12.28
C ARG A 64 2.34 -2.84 -12.10
N TRP A 65 2.84 -3.45 -11.03
CA TRP A 65 2.61 -4.86 -10.77
C TRP A 65 1.21 -5.16 -10.25
N TYR A 66 0.59 -4.24 -9.52
CA TYR A 66 -0.84 -4.34 -9.21
C TYR A 66 -1.68 -4.32 -10.49
N TYR A 67 -1.35 -3.43 -11.40
CA TYR A 67 -2.05 -3.35 -12.69
C TYR A 67 -1.90 -4.64 -13.48
N ASP A 68 -0.70 -5.21 -13.51
CA ASP A 68 -0.46 -6.47 -14.18
C ASP A 68 -1.28 -7.62 -13.58
N TYR A 69 -1.45 -7.61 -12.27
CA TYR A 69 -2.25 -8.63 -11.59
C TYR A 69 -3.74 -8.43 -11.79
N PHE A 70 -4.24 -7.23 -11.52
CA PHE A 70 -5.67 -6.94 -11.56
C PHE A 70 -6.20 -6.77 -12.99
N GLY A 71 -5.35 -6.36 -13.92
CA GLY A 71 -5.76 -6.10 -15.30
C GLY A 71 -6.63 -4.86 -15.47
N ASN A 72 -6.90 -4.11 -14.39
CA ASN A 72 -7.77 -2.94 -14.39
C ASN A 72 -7.34 -1.97 -13.28
N TYR A 73 -7.16 -0.71 -13.64
CA TYR A 73 -6.71 0.31 -12.71
C TYR A 73 -7.72 0.60 -11.59
N TRP A 74 -8.99 0.38 -11.81
CA TRP A 74 -10.01 0.62 -10.79
C TRP A 74 -9.83 -0.22 -9.53
N TYR A 75 -9.21 -1.39 -9.64
CA TYR A 75 -8.90 -2.23 -8.48
C TYR A 75 -7.63 -1.81 -7.76
N VAL A 76 -6.71 -1.17 -8.47
CA VAL A 76 -5.42 -0.76 -7.90
C VAL A 76 -5.60 0.36 -6.86
N ARG A 77 -6.44 1.33 -7.17
CA ARG A 77 -6.62 2.52 -6.35
C ARG A 77 -7.17 2.22 -4.96
N PRO A 78 -8.27 1.47 -4.81
CA PRO A 78 -8.79 1.14 -3.48
C PRO A 78 -7.82 0.34 -2.62
N VAL A 79 -7.08 -0.59 -3.21
CA VAL A 79 -6.06 -1.35 -2.49
C VAL A 79 -4.97 -0.42 -1.95
N GLY A 80 -4.48 0.49 -2.79
CA GLY A 80 -3.48 1.47 -2.37
C GLY A 80 -3.97 2.38 -1.26
N PHE A 81 -5.18 2.90 -1.36
CA PHE A 81 -5.78 3.74 -0.32
C PHE A 81 -5.96 2.99 0.99
N GLY A 82 -6.52 1.79 0.93
CA GLY A 82 -6.77 1.00 2.13
C GLY A 82 -5.47 0.66 2.85
N LEU A 83 -4.48 0.20 2.11
CA LEU A 83 -3.18 -0.16 2.67
C LEU A 83 -2.46 1.06 3.26
N SER A 84 -2.49 2.19 2.56
CA SER A 84 -1.93 3.45 3.03
C SER A 84 -2.56 3.89 4.35
N THR A 85 -3.88 3.83 4.45
CA THR A 85 -4.61 4.22 5.65
C THR A 85 -4.29 3.32 6.84
N VAL A 86 -4.22 2.01 6.62
CA VAL A 86 -3.88 1.05 7.68
C VAL A 86 -2.46 1.30 8.19
N ILE A 87 -1.48 1.44 7.30
CA ILE A 87 -0.08 1.69 7.69
C ILE A 87 0.04 3.03 8.41
N PHE A 88 -0.63 4.07 7.91
CA PHE A 88 -0.66 5.37 8.57
C PHE A 88 -1.17 5.25 10.01
N GLY A 89 -2.26 4.52 10.20
CA GLY A 89 -2.84 4.33 11.53
C GLY A 89 -1.91 3.60 12.48
N ILE A 90 -1.30 2.52 12.01
CA ILE A 90 -0.37 1.71 12.83
C ILE A 90 0.84 2.56 13.26
N LEU A 91 1.50 3.22 12.31
CA LEU A 91 2.69 4.01 12.60
C LEU A 91 2.38 5.22 13.47
N THR A 92 1.27 5.90 13.22
CA THR A 92 0.87 7.06 14.02
C THR A 92 0.60 6.65 15.47
N TYR A 93 -0.09 5.54 15.67
CA TYR A 93 -0.38 5.03 17.01
C TYR A 93 0.90 4.68 17.77
N PHE A 94 1.81 3.91 17.14
CA PHE A 94 3.00 3.42 17.84
C PHE A 94 4.11 4.45 17.95
N ILE A 95 4.31 5.29 16.95
CA ILE A 95 5.44 6.24 16.93
C ILE A 95 5.08 7.56 17.57
N LEU A 96 3.95 8.14 17.22
CA LEU A 96 3.51 9.42 17.78
C LEU A 96 2.72 9.27 19.08
N ASN A 97 2.37 8.04 19.45
CA ASN A 97 1.57 7.74 20.64
C ASN A 97 0.22 8.46 20.65
N GLU A 98 -0.33 8.73 19.47
CA GLU A 98 -1.65 9.33 19.34
C GLU A 98 -2.71 8.23 19.30
N ILE A 99 -3.73 8.36 20.15
CA ILE A 99 -4.83 7.41 20.24
C ILE A 99 -5.89 7.83 19.22
N PRO A 100 -6.31 6.94 18.28
CA PRO A 100 -7.33 7.28 17.32
C PRO A 100 -8.70 7.40 18.02
N ASP A 101 -9.49 8.35 17.56
CA ASP A 101 -10.88 8.47 18.00
C ASP A 101 -11.76 7.40 17.33
N THR A 102 -13.03 7.35 17.74
CA THR A 102 -13.98 6.35 17.23
C THR A 102 -14.14 6.45 15.71
N ARG A 103 -14.15 7.65 15.15
CA ARG A 103 -14.29 7.86 13.71
C ARG A 103 -13.08 7.30 12.95
N THR A 104 -11.90 7.53 13.48
CA THR A 104 -10.65 7.03 12.89
C THR A 104 -10.61 5.49 12.94
N ILE A 105 -11.03 4.90 14.05
CA ILE A 105 -11.09 3.44 14.19
C ILE A 105 -12.05 2.85 13.14
N ILE A 106 -13.22 3.46 12.96
CA ILE A 106 -14.19 3.02 11.97
C ILE A 106 -13.59 3.15 10.56
N SER A 107 -12.89 4.25 10.26
CA SER A 107 -12.26 4.47 8.96
C SER A 107 -11.17 3.43 8.67
N LEU A 108 -10.37 3.09 9.67
CA LEU A 108 -9.35 2.04 9.55
C LEU A 108 -9.99 0.68 9.27
N PHE A 109 -11.06 0.37 9.96
CA PHE A 109 -11.79 -0.87 9.76
C PHE A 109 -12.39 -0.95 8.36
N LEU A 110 -13.00 0.14 7.88
CA LEU A 110 -13.52 0.23 6.52
C LEU A 110 -12.41 0.09 5.48
N SER A 111 -11.21 0.61 5.75
CA SER A 111 -10.06 0.48 4.85
C SER A 111 -9.63 -0.98 4.71
N VAL A 112 -9.64 -1.75 5.78
CA VAL A 112 -9.36 -3.19 5.74
C VAL A 112 -10.43 -3.90 4.89
N ILE A 113 -11.69 -3.55 5.06
CA ILE A 113 -12.80 -4.10 4.27
C ILE A 113 -12.60 -3.79 2.78
N ILE A 114 -12.20 -2.57 2.45
CA ILE A 114 -11.93 -2.17 1.05
C ILE A 114 -10.83 -3.03 0.44
N ILE A 115 -9.74 -3.26 1.17
CA ILE A 115 -8.63 -4.10 0.70
C ILE A 115 -9.12 -5.51 0.40
N ILE A 116 -9.85 -6.11 1.34
CA ILE A 116 -10.37 -7.47 1.21
C ILE A 116 -11.36 -7.55 0.04
N PHE A 117 -12.29 -6.62 -0.03
CA PHE A 117 -13.31 -6.59 -1.07
C PHE A 117 -12.69 -6.45 -2.48
N SER A 118 -11.69 -5.58 -2.63
CA SER A 118 -11.02 -5.37 -3.90
C SER A 118 -10.28 -6.62 -4.36
N ASN A 119 -9.62 -7.31 -3.43
CA ASN A 119 -8.91 -8.55 -3.74
C ASN A 119 -9.87 -9.69 -4.10
N LEU A 120 -10.97 -9.83 -3.38
CA LEU A 120 -11.99 -10.84 -3.67
C LEU A 120 -12.60 -10.63 -5.05
N ASN A 121 -12.89 -9.38 -5.40
CA ASN A 121 -13.46 -9.04 -6.70
C ASN A 121 -12.51 -9.39 -7.84
N ALA A 122 -11.23 -9.03 -7.72
CA ALA A 122 -10.23 -9.37 -8.71
C ALA A 122 -10.04 -10.88 -8.83
N PHE A 123 -10.04 -11.58 -7.69
CA PHE A 123 -9.92 -13.03 -7.65
C PHE A 123 -11.13 -13.72 -8.32
N TYR A 124 -12.32 -13.20 -8.07
CA TYR A 124 -13.55 -13.71 -8.71
C TYR A 124 -13.48 -13.57 -10.22
N PHE A 125 -13.16 -12.37 -10.72
CA PHE A 125 -13.02 -12.15 -12.17
C PHE A 125 -11.95 -13.03 -12.77
N TYR A 126 -10.87 -13.24 -12.08
CA TYR A 126 -9.75 -14.06 -12.53
C TYR A 126 -10.15 -15.53 -12.67
N LEU A 127 -10.97 -16.05 -11.74
CA LEU A 127 -11.42 -17.43 -11.77
C LEU A 127 -12.49 -17.71 -12.84
N HIS A 128 -13.30 -16.71 -13.20
CA HIS A 128 -14.43 -16.87 -14.09
C HIS A 128 -14.18 -16.41 -15.52
N ASP A 129 -13.09 -15.75 -15.78
CA ASP A 129 -12.62 -15.41 -17.12
C ASP A 129 -11.54 -16.39 -17.57
#